data_ecb69e7e14012a40bca7b7308977d474
#
_entry.id   ecb69e7e14012a40bca7b7308977d474
#
_cell.length_a   1.000
_cell.length_b   1.000
_cell.length_c   1.000
_cell.angle_alpha   90.00
_cell.angle_beta   90.00
_cell.angle_gamma   90.00
#
_symmetry.space_group_name_H-M   'P 1'
#
loop_
_entity.id
_entity.type
_entity.pdbx_description
1 polymer ?
#
loop_
_entity_poly.entity_id
_entity_poly.type
_entity_poly.pdbx_seq_one_letter_code
_entity_poly.pdbx_strand_id
1 'polypeptide(L)'
;MPQPYELWWSVVPGPSQLVEQLTAHLVRFESALIPYTTASFPWGEEFRLSAYDRVRQVHPNLTEELCDASTMGERSPGRWVLDVVGRGEVFCLPSDDPIEIAAESGLLKQRIFWVTHFTSKAQVAEWVAFAKALRKKAADHCCCVVLLLPTSLRINSHLPELETDAFFGEYDLSFFASFLLSHRKLSQFEKKYLSELASALSFGDAVQCAELASVGKELLEEPEQLPMLRAIPNHLHGIWLAQIRTVFSHIEETKFAIVQQHRNAIAALLHTTDDFGIAIEQMEDIELRHLIHAVNHNIISLPERTCTVINALYNSRNQLAHHRILP
;
A
#
# COMPACT_ATOMS: atom_id res chain seq x y z
N MET A 1 5.25 -18.46 -8.79
CA MET A 1 5.03 -17.03 -8.53
C MET A 1 5.52 -16.73 -7.12
N PRO A 2 6.17 -15.59 -6.89
CA PRO A 2 6.44 -15.15 -5.53
C PRO A 2 5.12 -14.98 -4.78
N GLN A 3 5.15 -15.17 -3.48
CA GLN A 3 3.97 -15.00 -2.64
C GLN A 3 3.61 -13.50 -2.53
N PRO A 4 2.33 -13.14 -2.30
CA PRO A 4 1.92 -11.75 -2.18
C PRO A 4 2.74 -10.94 -1.17
N TYR A 5 3.04 -11.52 -0.01
CA TYR A 5 3.83 -10.87 1.03
C TYR A 5 5.30 -10.61 0.61
N GLU A 6 5.90 -11.53 -0.17
CA GLU A 6 7.26 -11.33 -0.71
C GLU A 6 7.29 -10.14 -1.65
N LEU A 7 6.28 -10.02 -2.52
CA LEU A 7 6.15 -8.87 -3.43
C LEU A 7 5.94 -7.56 -2.68
N TRP A 8 5.06 -7.58 -1.68
CA TRP A 8 4.72 -6.39 -0.91
C TRP A 8 5.97 -5.79 -0.25
N TRP A 9 6.72 -6.58 0.49
CA TRP A 9 7.87 -6.09 1.26
C TRP A 9 9.17 -5.93 0.47
N SER A 10 9.28 -6.51 -0.75
CA SER A 10 10.52 -6.48 -1.53
C SER A 10 10.44 -5.68 -2.83
N VAL A 11 9.24 -5.54 -3.43
CA VAL A 11 9.07 -4.99 -4.78
C VAL A 11 8.23 -3.73 -4.79
N VAL A 12 7.17 -3.66 -3.96
CA VAL A 12 6.31 -2.48 -3.90
C VAL A 12 7.08 -1.30 -3.29
N PRO A 13 7.12 -0.13 -3.95
CA PRO A 13 8.05 0.95 -3.60
C PRO A 13 7.95 1.42 -2.15
N GLY A 14 6.78 1.79 -1.69
CA GLY A 14 6.58 2.29 -0.32
C GLY A 14 6.94 1.25 0.75
N PRO A 15 6.36 0.04 0.75
CA PRO A 15 6.72 -1.03 1.66
C PRO A 15 8.20 -1.40 1.65
N SER A 16 8.82 -1.52 0.47
CA SER A 16 10.25 -1.85 0.39
C SER A 16 11.14 -0.75 0.97
N GLN A 17 10.74 0.52 0.80
CA GLN A 17 11.43 1.66 1.40
C GLN A 17 11.35 1.65 2.93
N LEU A 18 10.21 1.26 3.51
CA LEU A 18 10.10 1.08 4.96
C LEU A 18 11.09 0.02 5.46
N VAL A 19 11.16 -1.15 4.78
CA VAL A 19 12.13 -2.20 5.12
C VAL A 19 13.57 -1.68 5.00
N GLU A 20 13.89 -0.91 3.96
CA GLU A 20 15.23 -0.33 3.76
C GLU A 20 15.61 0.66 4.86
N GLN A 21 14.69 1.56 5.22
CA GLN A 21 14.95 2.54 6.28
C GLN A 21 15.12 1.84 7.64
N LEU A 22 14.27 0.88 7.97
CA LEU A 22 14.46 0.08 9.17
C LEU A 22 15.81 -0.64 9.15
N THR A 23 16.14 -1.30 8.05
CA THR A 23 17.45 -1.98 7.90
C THR A 23 18.60 -1.04 8.13
N ALA A 24 18.55 0.19 7.62
CA ALA A 24 19.60 1.19 7.82
C ALA A 24 19.78 1.58 9.30
N HIS A 25 18.70 1.63 10.09
CA HIS A 25 18.79 1.82 11.54
C HIS A 25 19.37 0.58 12.23
N LEU A 26 18.89 -0.61 11.90
CA LEU A 26 19.32 -1.86 12.55
C LEU A 26 20.78 -2.21 12.28
N VAL A 27 21.32 -1.91 11.09
CA VAL A 27 22.74 -2.08 10.76
C VAL A 27 23.62 -1.23 11.69
N ARG A 28 23.11 -0.10 12.17
CA ARG A 28 23.81 0.78 13.14
C ARG A 28 23.44 0.47 14.59
N PHE A 29 22.66 -0.57 14.83
CA PHE A 29 22.08 -0.91 16.13
C PHE A 29 21.29 0.23 16.77
N GLU A 30 20.62 1.02 15.96
CA GLU A 30 19.72 2.08 16.40
C GLU A 30 18.32 1.48 16.60
N SER A 31 17.77 1.67 17.79
CA SER A 31 16.40 1.27 18.10
C SER A 31 15.39 2.13 17.32
N ALA A 32 14.30 1.55 16.90
CA ALA A 32 13.25 2.22 16.11
C ALA A 32 11.85 1.94 16.66
N LEU A 33 10.94 2.85 16.38
CA LEU A 33 9.53 2.76 16.70
C LEU A 33 8.73 2.77 15.41
N ILE A 34 7.85 1.77 15.24
CA ILE A 34 7.03 1.60 14.04
C ILE A 34 5.56 1.60 14.44
N PRO A 35 4.91 2.77 14.45
CA PRO A 35 3.47 2.84 14.63
C PRO A 35 2.76 2.37 13.37
N TYR A 36 1.73 1.54 13.54
CA TYR A 36 0.97 0.99 12.42
C TYR A 36 -0.54 0.98 12.70
N THR A 37 -1.33 1.04 11.62
CA THR A 37 -2.72 0.59 11.62
C THR A 37 -2.79 -0.85 11.15
N THR A 38 -3.82 -1.59 11.54
CA THR A 38 -3.96 -3.00 11.12
C THR A 38 -3.98 -3.14 9.60
N ALA A 39 -4.65 -2.21 8.91
CA ALA A 39 -4.71 -2.21 7.45
C ALA A 39 -3.37 -1.86 6.80
N SER A 40 -2.57 -0.98 7.42
CA SER A 40 -1.29 -0.53 6.86
C SER A 40 -0.09 -1.43 7.21
N PHE A 41 -0.30 -2.53 7.92
CA PHE A 41 0.79 -3.42 8.30
C PHE A 41 0.45 -4.89 8.07
N PRO A 42 0.22 -5.28 6.80
CA PRO A 42 -0.04 -6.66 6.45
C PRO A 42 1.25 -7.49 6.59
N TRP A 43 1.09 -8.78 6.89
CA TRP A 43 2.21 -9.73 6.91
C TRP A 43 3.40 -9.26 7.77
N GLY A 44 3.13 -8.91 9.03
CA GLY A 44 4.14 -8.33 9.93
C GLY A 44 5.31 -9.27 10.25
N GLU A 45 5.12 -10.58 10.20
CA GLU A 45 6.19 -11.57 10.34
C GLU A 45 7.16 -11.51 9.15
N GLU A 46 6.64 -11.45 7.95
CA GLU A 46 7.43 -11.38 6.73
C GLU A 46 8.17 -10.04 6.61
N PHE A 47 7.58 -8.96 7.11
CA PHE A 47 8.27 -7.67 7.27
C PHE A 47 9.51 -7.83 8.16
N ARG A 48 9.31 -8.41 9.35
CA ARG A 48 10.39 -8.66 10.30
C ARG A 48 11.50 -9.50 9.68
N LEU A 49 11.13 -10.64 9.05
CA LEU A 49 12.08 -11.52 8.38
C LEU A 49 12.83 -10.81 7.26
N SER A 50 12.14 -10.02 6.44
CA SER A 50 12.75 -9.25 5.36
C SER A 50 13.81 -8.25 5.87
N ALA A 51 13.51 -7.54 6.95
CA ALA A 51 14.47 -6.63 7.57
C ALA A 51 15.63 -7.38 8.22
N TYR A 52 15.35 -8.44 8.97
CA TYR A 52 16.34 -9.23 9.67
C TYR A 52 17.35 -9.89 8.71
N ASP A 53 16.88 -10.49 7.63
CA ASP A 53 17.75 -11.13 6.63
C ASP A 53 18.72 -10.13 5.97
N ARG A 54 18.25 -8.92 5.68
CA ARG A 54 19.10 -7.85 5.15
C ARG A 54 20.17 -7.42 6.15
N VAL A 55 19.82 -7.31 7.42
CA VAL A 55 20.80 -6.95 8.48
C VAL A 55 21.82 -8.07 8.67
N ARG A 56 21.42 -9.34 8.61
CA ARG A 56 22.33 -10.49 8.72
C ARG A 56 23.36 -10.57 7.60
N GLN A 57 23.09 -10.00 6.43
CA GLN A 57 24.10 -9.90 5.37
C GLN A 57 25.30 -9.05 5.79
N VAL A 58 25.09 -8.06 6.68
CA VAL A 58 26.13 -7.18 7.22
C VAL A 58 26.68 -7.73 8.55
N HIS A 59 25.80 -8.29 9.38
CA HIS A 59 26.11 -8.80 10.72
C HIS A 59 25.74 -10.30 10.84
N PRO A 60 26.56 -11.24 10.33
CA PRO A 60 26.18 -12.67 10.23
C PRO A 60 25.88 -13.35 11.58
N ASN A 61 26.47 -12.85 12.67
CA ASN A 61 26.30 -13.41 14.03
C ASN A 61 25.11 -12.79 14.79
N LEU A 62 24.35 -11.92 14.12
CA LEU A 62 23.17 -11.29 14.73
C LEU A 62 22.13 -12.33 15.08
N THR A 63 21.53 -12.21 16.26
CA THR A 63 20.40 -12.99 16.72
C THR A 63 19.18 -12.08 16.94
N GLU A 64 18.01 -12.66 16.97
CA GLU A 64 16.79 -11.93 17.25
C GLU A 64 15.99 -12.59 18.37
N GLU A 65 15.24 -11.77 19.10
CA GLU A 65 14.30 -12.20 20.14
C GLU A 65 12.94 -11.57 19.92
N LEU A 66 11.91 -12.39 19.99
CA LEU A 66 10.52 -11.93 19.86
C LEU A 66 9.93 -11.73 21.26
N CYS A 67 9.53 -10.51 21.54
CA CYS A 67 8.98 -10.09 22.81
C CYS A 67 7.50 -9.77 22.66
N ASP A 68 6.63 -10.59 23.19
CA ASP A 68 5.21 -10.28 23.33
C ASP A 68 5.01 -9.46 24.60
N ALA A 69 4.78 -8.14 24.46
CA ALA A 69 4.61 -7.25 25.60
C ALA A 69 3.38 -7.60 26.45
N SER A 70 2.36 -8.24 25.88
CA SER A 70 1.16 -8.67 26.64
C SER A 70 1.47 -9.75 27.68
N THR A 71 2.53 -10.54 27.49
CA THR A 71 2.93 -11.63 28.38
C THR A 71 3.89 -11.21 29.49
N MET A 72 4.32 -9.95 29.48
CA MET A 72 5.32 -9.47 30.46
C MET A 72 4.78 -9.40 31.91
N GLY A 73 3.47 -9.17 32.07
CA GLY A 73 2.89 -8.88 33.37
C GLY A 73 3.45 -7.58 33.97
N GLU A 74 3.87 -7.61 35.24
CA GLU A 74 4.47 -6.45 35.94
C GLU A 74 6.01 -6.35 35.80
N ARG A 75 6.62 -7.24 35.00
CA ARG A 75 8.09 -7.24 34.82
C ARG A 75 8.52 -6.05 33.94
N SER A 76 9.60 -5.39 34.37
CA SER A 76 10.29 -4.43 33.53
C SER A 76 10.95 -5.11 32.31
N PRO A 77 11.20 -4.39 31.19
CA PRO A 77 11.88 -4.95 30.01
C PRO A 77 13.21 -5.61 30.32
N GLY A 78 14.05 -4.98 31.16
CA GLY A 78 15.34 -5.54 31.58
C GLY A 78 15.18 -6.85 32.34
N ARG A 79 14.18 -6.95 33.22
CA ARG A 79 13.88 -8.18 33.98
C ARG A 79 13.35 -9.26 33.06
N TRP A 80 12.49 -8.90 32.10
CA TRP A 80 12.01 -9.84 31.11
C TRP A 80 13.19 -10.45 30.31
N VAL A 81 14.17 -9.63 29.89
CA VAL A 81 15.37 -10.11 29.20
C VAL A 81 16.13 -11.14 30.03
N LEU A 82 16.36 -10.87 31.30
CA LEU A 82 17.04 -11.82 32.21
C LEU A 82 16.27 -13.13 32.33
N ASP A 83 14.97 -13.05 32.58
CA ASP A 83 14.12 -14.21 32.86
C ASP A 83 13.89 -15.10 31.64
N VAL A 84 13.63 -14.45 30.45
CA VAL A 84 13.23 -15.18 29.24
C VAL A 84 14.44 -15.50 28.38
N VAL A 85 15.28 -14.51 28.06
CA VAL A 85 16.46 -14.71 27.21
C VAL A 85 17.56 -15.41 27.96
N GLY A 86 17.73 -15.08 29.24
CA GLY A 86 18.67 -15.74 30.15
C GLY A 86 18.16 -17.09 30.71
N ARG A 87 16.94 -17.50 30.35
CA ARG A 87 16.31 -18.78 30.73
C ARG A 87 16.34 -19.05 32.24
N GLY A 88 16.34 -18.00 33.07
CA GLY A 88 16.43 -18.08 34.50
C GLY A 88 17.82 -18.49 35.04
N GLU A 89 18.83 -18.61 34.18
CA GLU A 89 20.19 -19.00 34.56
C GLU A 89 21.00 -17.84 35.13
N VAL A 90 20.56 -16.60 34.88
CA VAL A 90 21.25 -15.38 35.30
C VAL A 90 20.60 -14.85 36.57
N PHE A 91 21.37 -14.86 37.66
CA PHE A 91 20.91 -14.35 38.95
C PHE A 91 21.00 -12.80 38.99
N CYS A 92 19.93 -12.16 39.46
CA CYS A 92 19.83 -10.71 39.57
C CYS A 92 19.05 -10.37 40.84
N LEU A 93 19.69 -9.68 41.77
CA LEU A 93 19.03 -9.21 42.99
C LEU A 93 18.02 -8.10 42.69
N PRO A 94 17.02 -7.86 43.53
CA PRO A 94 16.08 -6.75 43.36
C PRO A 94 16.75 -5.36 43.35
N SER A 95 17.93 -5.23 43.93
CA SER A 95 18.73 -4.00 43.99
C SER A 95 19.60 -3.76 42.76
N ASP A 96 19.80 -4.78 41.94
CA ASP A 96 20.72 -4.72 40.82
C ASP A 96 20.03 -4.06 39.59
N ASP A 97 20.86 -3.49 38.72
CA ASP A 97 20.35 -3.02 37.43
C ASP A 97 20.27 -4.20 36.46
N PRO A 98 19.05 -4.57 36.00
CA PRO A 98 18.86 -5.71 35.11
C PRO A 98 19.58 -5.55 33.77
N ILE A 99 19.82 -4.32 33.32
CA ILE A 99 20.49 -4.06 32.05
C ILE A 99 21.98 -4.30 32.15
N GLU A 100 22.59 -3.89 33.28
CA GLU A 100 24.02 -4.13 33.54
C GLU A 100 24.29 -5.63 33.67
N ILE A 101 23.46 -6.35 34.41
CA ILE A 101 23.58 -7.80 34.56
C ILE A 101 23.38 -8.52 33.20
N ALA A 102 22.41 -8.09 32.40
CA ALA A 102 22.20 -8.67 31.06
C ALA A 102 23.37 -8.38 30.10
N ALA A 103 24.01 -7.23 30.24
CA ALA A 103 25.20 -6.89 29.47
C ALA A 103 26.40 -7.75 29.89
N GLU A 104 26.70 -7.82 31.18
CA GLU A 104 27.80 -8.62 31.73
C GLU A 104 27.68 -10.11 31.40
N SER A 105 26.45 -10.64 31.44
CA SER A 105 26.16 -12.04 31.07
C SER A 105 26.18 -12.31 29.55
N GLY A 106 26.38 -11.29 28.73
CA GLY A 106 26.42 -11.40 27.26
C GLY A 106 25.05 -11.59 26.57
N LEU A 107 23.94 -11.51 27.31
CA LEU A 107 22.59 -11.69 26.78
C LEU A 107 22.19 -10.61 25.76
N LEU A 108 22.86 -9.45 25.82
CA LEU A 108 22.59 -8.34 24.92
C LEU A 108 23.49 -8.36 23.66
N LYS A 109 24.46 -9.27 23.56
CA LYS A 109 25.47 -9.23 22.51
C LYS A 109 24.86 -9.58 21.14
N GLN A 110 25.03 -8.65 20.17
CA GLN A 110 24.58 -8.80 18.77
C GLN A 110 23.13 -9.28 18.69
N ARG A 111 22.20 -8.49 19.24
CA ARG A 111 20.80 -8.90 19.36
C ARG A 111 19.81 -7.80 19.00
N ILE A 112 18.78 -8.19 18.28
CA ILE A 112 17.58 -7.36 18.01
C ILE A 112 16.44 -7.90 18.84
N PHE A 113 15.79 -7.03 19.61
CA PHE A 113 14.54 -7.31 20.29
C PHE A 113 13.37 -6.75 19.49
N TRP A 114 12.51 -7.64 19.01
CA TRP A 114 11.26 -7.26 18.34
C TRP A 114 10.13 -7.32 19.35
N VAL A 115 9.54 -6.17 19.66
CA VAL A 115 8.52 -6.06 20.71
C VAL A 115 7.19 -5.73 20.07
N THR A 116 6.18 -6.56 20.34
CA THR A 116 4.84 -6.50 19.76
C THR A 116 3.77 -6.59 20.85
N HIS A 117 2.50 -6.51 20.46
CA HIS A 117 1.31 -6.74 21.32
C HIS A 117 1.28 -5.88 22.58
N PHE A 118 1.63 -4.62 22.46
CA PHE A 118 1.49 -3.66 23.55
C PHE A 118 0.03 -3.49 23.98
N THR A 119 -0.22 -3.47 25.27
CA THR A 119 -1.56 -3.29 25.86
C THR A 119 -1.79 -1.88 26.40
N SER A 120 -0.73 -1.10 26.64
CA SER A 120 -0.81 0.24 27.20
C SER A 120 0.35 1.15 26.76
N LYS A 121 0.11 2.46 26.81
CA LYS A 121 1.16 3.47 26.60
C LYS A 121 2.26 3.41 27.68
N ALA A 122 1.93 2.93 28.88
CA ALA A 122 2.91 2.74 29.95
C ALA A 122 3.96 1.68 29.55
N GLN A 123 3.52 0.54 29.03
CA GLN A 123 4.44 -0.49 28.53
C GLN A 123 5.32 0.06 27.39
N VAL A 124 4.76 0.82 26.45
CA VAL A 124 5.55 1.46 25.39
C VAL A 124 6.61 2.38 25.97
N ALA A 125 6.25 3.20 26.96
CA ALA A 125 7.19 4.11 27.63
C ALA A 125 8.33 3.36 28.34
N GLU A 126 8.05 2.24 28.99
CA GLU A 126 9.06 1.40 29.62
C GLU A 126 10.05 0.82 28.60
N TRP A 127 9.56 0.32 27.47
CA TRP A 127 10.42 -0.18 26.39
C TRP A 127 11.23 0.92 25.70
N VAL A 128 10.67 2.12 25.52
CA VAL A 128 11.42 3.29 25.05
C VAL A 128 12.53 3.68 26.04
N ALA A 129 12.24 3.66 27.35
CA ALA A 129 13.24 3.91 28.38
C ALA A 129 14.34 2.83 28.39
N PHE A 130 13.96 1.56 28.23
CA PHE A 130 14.90 0.45 28.09
C PHE A 130 15.79 0.61 26.86
N ALA A 131 15.25 0.90 25.68
CA ALA A 131 16.03 1.14 24.46
C ALA A 131 17.05 2.29 24.63
N LYS A 132 16.65 3.36 25.32
CA LYS A 132 17.50 4.48 25.67
C LYS A 132 18.61 4.09 26.63
N ALA A 133 18.30 3.27 27.63
CA ALA A 133 19.26 2.77 28.59
C ALA A 133 20.27 1.80 27.94
N LEU A 134 19.84 0.94 27.02
CA LEU A 134 20.73 0.08 26.23
C LEU A 134 21.80 0.89 25.52
N ARG A 135 21.41 1.96 24.82
CA ARG A 135 22.36 2.84 24.12
C ARG A 135 23.41 3.44 25.06
N LYS A 136 23.04 3.70 26.31
CA LYS A 136 23.95 4.31 27.32
C LYS A 136 24.83 3.29 28.00
N LYS A 137 24.28 2.12 28.38
CA LYS A 137 24.93 1.15 29.26
C LYS A 137 25.51 -0.07 28.54
N ALA A 138 25.04 -0.35 27.34
CA ALA A 138 25.40 -1.52 26.55
C ALA A 138 25.82 -1.17 25.11
N ALA A 139 26.38 0.01 24.87
CA ALA A 139 26.76 0.48 23.54
C ALA A 139 27.70 -0.49 22.79
N ASP A 140 28.61 -1.13 23.53
CA ASP A 140 29.60 -2.07 22.95
C ASP A 140 29.00 -3.45 22.61
N HIS A 141 27.75 -3.72 23.03
CA HIS A 141 27.09 -5.01 22.83
C HIS A 141 26.38 -5.12 21.48
N CYS A 142 26.26 -4.03 20.75
CA CYS A 142 25.60 -4.04 19.43
C CYS A 142 24.19 -4.62 19.52
N CYS A 143 23.32 -4.04 20.35
CA CYS A 143 21.92 -4.44 20.48
C CYS A 143 20.96 -3.27 20.26
N CYS A 144 19.77 -3.58 19.78
CA CYS A 144 18.71 -2.59 19.56
C CYS A 144 17.32 -3.21 19.75
N VAL A 145 16.34 -2.32 19.82
CA VAL A 145 14.93 -2.69 20.04
C VAL A 145 14.09 -2.11 18.90
N VAL A 146 13.22 -2.91 18.32
CA VAL A 146 12.18 -2.48 17.38
C VAL A 146 10.83 -2.61 18.06
N LEU A 147 10.13 -1.50 18.20
CA LEU A 147 8.82 -1.43 18.81
C LEU A 147 7.75 -1.37 17.72
N LEU A 148 7.01 -2.44 17.53
CA LEU A 148 5.86 -2.51 16.63
C LEU A 148 4.59 -2.28 17.43
N LEU A 149 3.93 -1.16 17.23
CA LEU A 149 2.79 -0.77 18.06
C LEU A 149 1.64 -0.17 17.25
N PRO A 150 0.39 -0.43 17.69
CA PRO A 150 -0.77 0.26 17.12
C PRO A 150 -0.62 1.78 17.28
N THR A 151 -1.03 2.55 16.26
CA THR A 151 -0.98 4.02 16.26
C THR A 151 -1.68 4.64 17.48
N SER A 152 -2.73 3.98 18.00
CA SER A 152 -3.45 4.40 19.22
C SER A 152 -2.59 4.41 20.48
N LEU A 153 -1.51 3.61 20.51
CA LEU A 153 -0.57 3.52 21.63
C LEU A 153 0.69 4.36 21.43
N ARG A 154 0.77 5.12 20.34
CA ARG A 154 1.88 6.04 20.07
C ARG A 154 2.12 7.00 21.23
N ILE A 155 3.38 7.21 21.54
CA ILE A 155 3.86 8.16 22.53
C ILE A 155 4.91 9.08 21.91
N ASN A 156 5.10 10.24 22.47
CA ASN A 156 6.21 11.12 22.06
C ASN A 156 7.53 10.50 22.57
N SER A 157 8.43 10.15 21.67
CA SER A 157 9.72 9.54 22.00
C SER A 157 10.85 10.18 21.21
N HIS A 158 12.10 9.94 21.64
CA HIS A 158 13.30 10.36 20.91
C HIS A 158 13.86 9.26 20.00
N LEU A 159 13.19 8.11 19.92
CA LEU A 159 13.58 7.06 18.99
C LEU A 159 13.19 7.46 17.55
N PRO A 160 13.98 7.08 16.55
CA PRO A 160 13.56 7.13 15.16
C PRO A 160 12.18 6.50 14.98
N GLU A 161 11.29 7.22 14.35
CA GLU A 161 9.92 6.79 14.13
C GLU A 161 9.67 6.59 12.64
N LEU A 162 9.25 5.38 12.28
CA LEU A 162 8.94 4.98 10.91
C LEU A 162 7.43 4.76 10.80
N GLU A 163 6.71 5.84 10.52
CA GLU A 163 5.24 5.80 10.36
C GLU A 163 4.85 5.03 9.10
N THR A 164 4.14 3.91 9.24
CA THR A 164 3.73 3.09 8.08
C THR A 164 2.90 3.86 7.08
N ASP A 165 2.01 4.73 7.55
CA ASP A 165 1.13 5.53 6.68
C ASP A 165 1.89 6.57 5.84
N ALA A 166 3.14 6.90 6.20
CA ALA A 166 3.99 7.77 5.40
C ALA A 166 4.63 7.05 4.20
N PHE A 167 4.68 5.72 4.24
CA PHE A 167 5.29 4.89 3.19
C PHE A 167 4.26 4.29 2.25
N PHE A 168 3.03 4.04 2.72
CA PHE A 168 2.04 3.32 1.94
C PHE A 168 1.01 4.28 1.36
N GLY A 169 0.86 4.22 0.05
CA GLY A 169 -0.07 5.04 -0.69
C GLY A 169 -1.00 4.20 -1.58
N GLU A 170 -1.98 4.85 -2.13
CA GLU A 170 -2.93 4.25 -3.07
C GLU A 170 -2.22 3.69 -4.32
N TYR A 171 -1.15 4.36 -4.75
CA TYR A 171 -0.34 3.92 -5.88
C TYR A 171 0.40 2.61 -5.61
N ASP A 172 0.79 2.35 -4.36
CA ASP A 172 1.43 1.09 -3.98
C ASP A 172 0.49 -0.09 -4.15
N LEU A 173 -0.80 0.06 -3.81
CA LEU A 173 -1.80 -0.98 -3.99
C LEU A 173 -2.10 -1.24 -5.48
N SER A 174 -2.24 -0.20 -6.29
CA SER A 174 -2.44 -0.33 -7.74
C SER A 174 -1.22 -1.00 -8.40
N PHE A 175 0.00 -0.59 -8.02
CA PHE A 175 1.24 -1.22 -8.46
C PHE A 175 1.30 -2.70 -8.05
N PHE A 176 1.00 -2.99 -6.80
CA PHE A 176 0.98 -4.35 -6.25
C PHE A 176 -0.01 -5.25 -7.01
N ALA A 177 -1.26 -4.81 -7.18
CA ALA A 177 -2.26 -5.52 -7.96
C ALA A 177 -1.81 -5.75 -9.42
N SER A 178 -1.21 -4.74 -10.06
CA SER A 178 -0.66 -4.84 -11.41
C SER A 178 0.42 -5.92 -11.51
N PHE A 179 1.29 -6.01 -10.49
CA PHE A 179 2.32 -7.04 -10.46
C PHE A 179 1.74 -8.45 -10.31
N LEU A 180 0.78 -8.63 -9.40
CA LEU A 180 0.06 -9.89 -9.21
C LEU A 180 -0.64 -10.36 -10.49
N LEU A 181 -1.18 -9.43 -11.27
CA LEU A 181 -1.90 -9.70 -12.51
C LEU A 181 -0.99 -9.82 -13.74
N SER A 182 0.29 -9.45 -13.63
CA SER A 182 1.23 -9.38 -14.77
C SER A 182 1.30 -10.67 -15.58
N HIS A 183 1.27 -11.82 -14.92
CA HIS A 183 1.36 -13.15 -15.51
C HIS A 183 0.02 -13.75 -15.96
N ARG A 184 -1.11 -13.06 -15.70
CA ARG A 184 -2.43 -13.53 -16.11
C ARG A 184 -2.62 -13.34 -17.63
N LYS A 185 -3.36 -14.27 -18.25
CA LYS A 185 -3.73 -14.17 -19.67
C LYS A 185 -4.91 -13.22 -19.85
N LEU A 186 -4.65 -11.95 -19.71
CA LEU A 186 -5.59 -10.84 -19.82
C LEU A 186 -5.01 -9.80 -20.77
N SER A 187 -5.85 -9.03 -21.45
CA SER A 187 -5.43 -7.86 -22.23
C SER A 187 -4.82 -6.79 -21.31
N GLN A 188 -4.08 -5.84 -21.87
CA GLN A 188 -3.50 -4.74 -21.09
C GLN A 188 -4.57 -3.88 -20.41
N PHE A 189 -5.69 -3.64 -21.09
CA PHE A 189 -6.82 -2.90 -20.54
C PHE A 189 -7.45 -3.64 -19.35
N GLU A 190 -7.73 -4.95 -19.51
CA GLU A 190 -8.28 -5.78 -18.42
C GLU A 190 -7.35 -5.80 -17.19
N LYS A 191 -6.03 -5.94 -17.41
CA LYS A 191 -5.05 -5.89 -16.30
C LYS A 191 -5.08 -4.55 -15.58
N LYS A 192 -5.08 -3.43 -16.33
CA LYS A 192 -5.14 -2.08 -15.78
C LYS A 192 -6.43 -1.88 -14.97
N TYR A 193 -7.57 -2.26 -15.55
CA TYR A 193 -8.86 -2.11 -14.87
C TYR A 193 -8.95 -2.96 -13.61
N LEU A 194 -8.55 -4.24 -13.66
CA LEU A 194 -8.51 -5.11 -12.50
C LEU A 194 -7.59 -4.59 -11.40
N SER A 195 -6.44 -4.02 -11.76
CA SER A 195 -5.51 -3.45 -10.79
C SER A 195 -6.13 -2.28 -10.05
N GLU A 196 -6.78 -1.36 -10.77
CA GLU A 196 -7.48 -0.22 -10.18
C GLU A 196 -8.69 -0.67 -9.36
N LEU A 197 -9.41 -1.69 -9.83
CA LEU A 197 -10.57 -2.23 -9.14
C LEU A 197 -10.17 -2.90 -7.81
N ALA A 198 -9.15 -3.76 -7.82
CA ALA A 198 -8.64 -4.39 -6.62
C ALA A 198 -8.10 -3.36 -5.61
N SER A 199 -7.36 -2.36 -6.09
CA SER A 199 -6.84 -1.26 -5.26
C SER A 199 -7.98 -0.43 -4.65
N ALA A 200 -8.95 0.01 -5.45
CA ALA A 200 -10.05 0.84 -4.97
C ALA A 200 -10.97 0.12 -3.98
N LEU A 201 -11.19 -1.18 -4.16
CA LEU A 201 -12.05 -2.00 -3.30
C LEU A 201 -11.35 -2.50 -2.03
N SER A 202 -10.04 -2.44 -1.98
CA SER A 202 -9.26 -2.87 -0.80
C SER A 202 -9.21 -1.83 0.31
N PHE A 203 -9.56 -0.56 0.05
CA PHE A 203 -9.56 0.52 1.04
C PHE A 203 -8.27 0.63 1.86
N GLY A 204 -7.12 0.42 1.22
CA GLY A 204 -5.83 0.49 1.89
C GLY A 204 -5.30 -0.84 2.42
N ASP A 205 -6.08 -1.92 2.38
CA ASP A 205 -5.68 -3.24 2.86
C ASP A 205 -5.02 -4.07 1.74
N ALA A 206 -3.72 -4.33 1.86
CA ALA A 206 -2.95 -5.08 0.88
C ALA A 206 -3.34 -6.58 0.84
N VAL A 207 -3.80 -7.16 1.96
CA VAL A 207 -4.29 -8.55 1.98
C VAL A 207 -5.56 -8.64 1.15
N GLN A 208 -6.51 -7.75 1.39
CA GLN A 208 -7.74 -7.67 0.62
C GLN A 208 -7.46 -7.37 -0.87
N CYS A 209 -6.50 -6.51 -1.16
CA CYS A 209 -6.08 -6.23 -2.53
C CYS A 209 -5.56 -7.48 -3.24
N ALA A 210 -4.74 -8.29 -2.57
CA ALA A 210 -4.24 -9.54 -3.11
C ALA A 210 -5.37 -10.56 -3.34
N GLU A 211 -6.31 -10.68 -2.43
CA GLU A 211 -7.48 -11.54 -2.56
C GLU A 211 -8.33 -11.13 -3.76
N LEU A 212 -8.66 -9.85 -3.90
CA LEU A 212 -9.42 -9.31 -5.03
C LEU A 212 -8.69 -9.54 -6.37
N ALA A 213 -7.40 -9.27 -6.44
CA ALA A 213 -6.60 -9.55 -7.63
C ALA A 213 -6.57 -11.04 -7.98
N SER A 214 -6.69 -11.94 -6.99
CA SER A 214 -6.73 -13.38 -7.20
C SER A 214 -8.00 -13.87 -7.88
N VAL A 215 -9.13 -13.21 -7.70
CA VAL A 215 -10.44 -13.51 -8.34
C VAL A 215 -10.30 -13.40 -9.87
N GLY A 216 -9.59 -12.39 -10.36
CA GLY A 216 -9.26 -12.29 -11.77
C GLY A 216 -10.47 -11.90 -12.63
N LYS A 217 -10.76 -12.70 -13.68
CA LYS A 217 -11.76 -12.34 -14.70
C LYS A 217 -13.18 -12.23 -14.17
N GLU A 218 -13.54 -12.99 -13.15
CA GLU A 218 -14.87 -12.94 -12.53
C GLU A 218 -15.17 -11.56 -11.92
N LEU A 219 -14.11 -10.88 -11.44
CA LEU A 219 -14.23 -9.51 -10.93
C LEU A 219 -14.53 -8.49 -12.04
N LEU A 220 -14.22 -8.82 -13.31
CA LEU A 220 -14.54 -7.95 -14.47
C LEU A 220 -15.98 -8.12 -14.94
N GLU A 221 -16.47 -9.34 -14.96
CA GLU A 221 -17.71 -9.67 -15.66
C GLU A 221 -18.93 -9.18 -14.87
N GLU A 222 -18.97 -9.41 -13.55
CA GLU A 222 -20.11 -9.03 -12.70
C GLU A 222 -19.67 -8.70 -11.27
N PRO A 223 -18.91 -7.63 -11.06
CA PRO A 223 -18.37 -7.31 -9.74
C PRO A 223 -19.44 -7.16 -8.67
N GLU A 224 -20.61 -6.60 -9.03
CA GLU A 224 -21.72 -6.37 -8.08
C GLU A 224 -22.33 -7.67 -7.55
N GLN A 225 -22.20 -8.78 -8.27
CA GLN A 225 -22.78 -10.06 -7.89
C GLN A 225 -21.89 -10.88 -6.97
N LEU A 226 -20.59 -10.56 -6.88
CA LEU A 226 -19.66 -11.27 -6.02
C LEU A 226 -20.04 -11.10 -4.54
N PRO A 227 -20.30 -12.20 -3.81
CA PRO A 227 -20.71 -12.11 -2.40
C PRO A 227 -19.71 -11.36 -1.53
N MET A 228 -18.41 -11.51 -1.83
CA MET A 228 -17.34 -10.84 -1.10
C MET A 228 -17.41 -9.31 -1.21
N LEU A 229 -17.84 -8.76 -2.35
CA LEU A 229 -17.95 -7.32 -2.53
C LEU A 229 -19.13 -6.72 -1.79
N ARG A 230 -20.21 -7.48 -1.61
CA ARG A 230 -21.38 -7.02 -0.84
C ARG A 230 -21.05 -6.77 0.63
N ALA A 231 -20.03 -7.43 1.16
CA ALA A 231 -19.54 -7.20 2.51
C ALA A 231 -18.67 -5.94 2.63
N ILE A 232 -18.20 -5.38 1.51
CA ILE A 232 -17.34 -4.18 1.49
C ILE A 232 -18.23 -2.93 1.52
N PRO A 233 -18.10 -2.06 2.52
CA PRO A 233 -18.84 -0.80 2.55
C PRO A 233 -18.51 0.06 1.33
N ASN A 234 -19.52 0.71 0.75
CA ASN A 234 -19.33 1.60 -0.41
C ASN A 234 -18.67 0.95 -1.64
N HIS A 235 -18.77 -0.36 -1.83
CA HIS A 235 -18.16 -1.07 -2.98
C HIS A 235 -18.55 -0.47 -4.33
N LEU A 236 -19.79 0.01 -4.50
CA LEU A 236 -20.22 0.68 -5.73
C LEU A 236 -19.40 1.94 -6.04
N HIS A 237 -19.03 2.71 -5.01
CA HIS A 237 -18.14 3.85 -5.18
C HIS A 237 -16.73 3.41 -5.60
N GLY A 238 -16.20 2.33 -5.04
CA GLY A 238 -14.91 1.74 -5.44
C GLY A 238 -14.91 1.30 -6.90
N ILE A 239 -15.98 0.64 -7.37
CA ILE A 239 -16.14 0.23 -8.77
C ILE A 239 -16.18 1.47 -9.67
N TRP A 240 -17.01 2.46 -9.34
CA TRP A 240 -17.08 3.71 -10.09
C TRP A 240 -15.72 4.42 -10.17
N LEU A 241 -14.98 4.47 -9.06
CA LEU A 241 -13.65 5.12 -9.02
C LEU A 241 -12.65 4.40 -9.94
N ALA A 242 -12.63 3.07 -9.94
CA ALA A 242 -11.80 2.27 -10.85
C ALA A 242 -12.18 2.53 -12.32
N GLN A 243 -13.46 2.63 -12.63
CA GLN A 243 -13.94 2.95 -13.97
C GLN A 243 -13.53 4.37 -14.40
N ILE A 244 -13.64 5.37 -13.53
CA ILE A 244 -13.16 6.73 -13.82
C ILE A 244 -11.66 6.73 -14.15
N ARG A 245 -10.84 6.02 -13.38
CA ARG A 245 -9.39 6.00 -13.57
C ARG A 245 -8.93 5.28 -14.83
N THR A 246 -9.69 4.32 -15.29
CA THR A 246 -9.31 3.47 -16.43
C THR A 246 -10.15 3.73 -17.68
N VAL A 247 -11.47 3.61 -17.57
CA VAL A 247 -12.37 3.70 -18.71
C VAL A 247 -12.46 5.13 -19.24
N PHE A 248 -12.47 6.13 -18.36
CA PHE A 248 -12.53 7.53 -18.78
C PHE A 248 -11.30 7.92 -19.61
N SER A 249 -10.11 7.51 -19.20
CA SER A 249 -8.88 7.73 -19.98
C SER A 249 -8.95 7.03 -21.32
N HIS A 250 -9.47 5.81 -21.37
CA HIS A 250 -9.63 5.05 -22.61
C HIS A 250 -10.64 5.69 -23.57
N ILE A 251 -11.72 6.28 -23.04
CA ILE A 251 -12.70 7.06 -23.82
C ILE A 251 -11.99 8.24 -24.51
N GLU A 252 -11.19 9.02 -23.78
CA GLU A 252 -10.50 10.17 -24.33
C GLU A 252 -9.43 9.78 -25.36
N GLU A 253 -8.66 8.72 -25.10
CA GLU A 253 -7.69 8.17 -26.06
C GLU A 253 -8.37 7.71 -27.35
N THR A 254 -9.50 7.01 -27.24
CA THR A 254 -10.27 6.52 -28.40
C THR A 254 -10.88 7.69 -29.19
N LYS A 255 -11.44 8.69 -28.49
CA LYS A 255 -11.92 9.93 -29.13
C LYS A 255 -10.81 10.61 -29.94
N PHE A 256 -9.62 10.77 -29.32
CA PHE A 256 -8.47 11.35 -30.00
C PHE A 256 -8.09 10.57 -31.25
N ALA A 257 -8.02 9.24 -31.16
CA ALA A 257 -7.74 8.39 -32.33
C ALA A 257 -8.77 8.57 -33.48
N ILE A 258 -10.06 8.63 -33.11
CA ILE A 258 -11.13 8.89 -34.11
C ILE A 258 -10.95 10.25 -34.77
N VAL A 259 -10.68 11.30 -33.99
CA VAL A 259 -10.46 12.66 -34.53
C VAL A 259 -9.26 12.68 -35.48
N GLN A 260 -8.16 12.01 -35.12
CA GLN A 260 -6.99 11.94 -36.01
C GLN A 260 -7.25 11.13 -37.27
N GLN A 261 -7.92 9.98 -37.16
CA GLN A 261 -8.24 9.10 -38.28
C GLN A 261 -9.16 9.79 -39.31
N HIS A 262 -10.11 10.59 -38.83
CA HIS A 262 -11.11 11.25 -39.67
C HIS A 262 -10.89 12.77 -39.77
N ARG A 263 -9.65 13.23 -39.60
CA ARG A 263 -9.28 14.65 -39.52
C ARG A 263 -9.86 15.51 -40.63
N ASN A 264 -9.82 15.02 -41.89
CA ASN A 264 -10.31 15.76 -43.03
C ASN A 264 -11.83 16.01 -42.99
N ALA A 265 -12.61 15.01 -42.55
CA ALA A 265 -14.05 15.16 -42.42
C ALA A 265 -14.43 16.06 -41.23
N ILE A 266 -13.69 15.91 -40.13
CA ILE A 266 -13.94 16.62 -38.87
C ILE A 266 -13.48 18.08 -38.95
N ALA A 267 -12.54 18.43 -39.87
CA ALA A 267 -12.10 19.81 -40.08
C ALA A 267 -13.24 20.79 -40.45
N ALA A 268 -14.38 20.28 -40.92
CA ALA A 268 -15.58 21.10 -41.15
C ALA A 268 -16.15 21.72 -39.85
N LEU A 269 -15.77 21.22 -38.68
CA LEU A 269 -16.18 21.76 -37.36
C LEU A 269 -15.29 22.91 -36.91
N LEU A 270 -14.12 23.09 -37.47
CA LEU A 270 -13.21 24.18 -37.07
C LEU A 270 -13.84 25.54 -37.46
N HIS A 271 -13.61 26.52 -36.60
CA HIS A 271 -14.15 27.89 -36.73
C HIS A 271 -15.67 27.97 -36.65
N THR A 272 -16.34 26.90 -36.15
CA THR A 272 -17.77 26.95 -35.79
C THR A 272 -17.90 27.19 -34.29
N THR A 273 -19.11 27.45 -33.83
CA THR A 273 -19.43 27.54 -32.41
C THR A 273 -20.27 26.34 -31.98
N ASP A 274 -20.06 25.87 -30.77
CA ASP A 274 -20.91 24.86 -30.17
C ASP A 274 -22.27 25.43 -29.69
N ASP A 275 -23.12 24.56 -29.13
CA ASP A 275 -24.46 24.97 -28.65
C ASP A 275 -24.42 25.95 -27.47
N PHE A 276 -23.24 26.16 -26.85
CA PHE A 276 -23.00 27.14 -25.80
C PHE A 276 -22.34 28.42 -26.28
N GLY A 277 -22.10 28.56 -27.61
CA GLY A 277 -21.43 29.70 -28.22
C GLY A 277 -19.91 29.69 -28.07
N ILE A 278 -19.30 28.56 -27.69
CA ILE A 278 -17.85 28.40 -27.55
C ILE A 278 -17.28 28.06 -28.95
N ALA A 279 -16.28 28.82 -29.38
CA ALA A 279 -15.61 28.59 -30.67
C ALA A 279 -14.76 27.29 -30.60
N ILE A 280 -14.82 26.48 -31.67
CA ILE A 280 -13.96 25.32 -31.89
C ILE A 280 -12.80 25.78 -32.78
N GLU A 281 -11.68 26.14 -32.20
CA GLU A 281 -10.54 26.70 -32.91
C GLU A 281 -9.53 25.63 -33.36
N GLN A 282 -9.39 24.57 -32.57
CA GLN A 282 -8.42 23.50 -32.79
C GLN A 282 -9.09 22.11 -32.74
N MET A 283 -8.42 21.11 -33.32
CA MET A 283 -8.90 19.73 -33.28
C MET A 283 -9.02 19.18 -31.84
N GLU A 284 -8.22 19.69 -30.96
CA GLU A 284 -8.18 19.33 -29.53
C GLU A 284 -9.43 19.83 -28.77
N ASP A 285 -10.10 20.88 -29.27
CA ASP A 285 -11.33 21.41 -28.68
C ASP A 285 -12.55 20.54 -29.01
N ILE A 286 -12.38 19.56 -29.89
CA ILE A 286 -13.49 18.70 -30.33
C ILE A 286 -13.80 17.67 -29.30
N GLU A 287 -14.99 17.76 -28.70
CA GLU A 287 -15.56 16.81 -27.76
C GLU A 287 -16.50 15.79 -28.45
N LEU A 288 -16.79 14.69 -27.75
CA LEU A 288 -17.74 13.66 -28.26
C LEU A 288 -19.11 14.25 -28.60
N ARG A 289 -19.60 15.25 -27.84
CA ARG A 289 -20.87 15.92 -28.12
C ARG A 289 -20.85 16.64 -29.45
N HIS A 290 -19.75 17.28 -29.83
CA HIS A 290 -19.60 17.97 -31.12
C HIS A 290 -19.66 16.97 -32.30
N LEU A 291 -19.02 15.80 -32.14
CA LEU A 291 -19.04 14.74 -33.14
C LEU A 291 -20.46 14.17 -33.34
N ILE A 292 -21.18 13.94 -32.23
CA ILE A 292 -22.58 13.43 -32.27
C ILE A 292 -23.50 14.46 -32.95
N HIS A 293 -23.41 15.73 -32.54
CA HIS A 293 -24.19 16.81 -33.13
C HIS A 293 -23.95 16.89 -34.61
N ALA A 294 -22.68 16.91 -35.04
CA ALA A 294 -22.30 17.05 -36.45
C ALA A 294 -22.75 15.85 -37.31
N VAL A 295 -22.67 14.63 -36.77
CA VAL A 295 -23.18 13.44 -37.49
C VAL A 295 -24.70 13.48 -37.60
N ASN A 296 -25.42 13.78 -36.51
CA ASN A 296 -26.88 13.82 -36.49
C ASN A 296 -27.47 14.92 -37.42
N HIS A 297 -26.75 16.02 -37.61
CA HIS A 297 -27.18 17.12 -38.48
C HIS A 297 -26.56 17.07 -39.90
N ASN A 298 -25.89 15.94 -40.22
CA ASN A 298 -25.23 15.73 -41.54
C ASN A 298 -24.18 16.81 -41.89
N ILE A 299 -23.56 17.43 -40.88
CA ILE A 299 -22.46 18.38 -41.08
C ILE A 299 -21.19 17.63 -41.50
N ILE A 300 -20.96 16.45 -40.89
CA ILE A 300 -19.88 15.53 -41.25
C ILE A 300 -20.45 14.15 -41.55
N SER A 301 -19.76 13.41 -42.43
CA SER A 301 -20.08 12.01 -42.73
C SER A 301 -18.95 11.12 -42.26
N LEU A 302 -19.29 10.18 -41.32
CA LEU A 302 -18.38 9.18 -40.82
C LEU A 302 -18.91 7.76 -41.09
N PRO A 303 -18.03 6.74 -41.14
CA PRO A 303 -18.48 5.35 -41.27
C PRO A 303 -19.43 4.95 -40.14
N GLU A 304 -20.45 4.16 -40.43
CA GLU A 304 -21.48 3.72 -39.47
C GLU A 304 -20.85 3.10 -38.19
N ARG A 305 -19.81 2.27 -38.36
CA ARG A 305 -19.08 1.68 -37.25
C ARG A 305 -18.44 2.75 -36.34
N THR A 306 -17.89 3.82 -36.94
CA THR A 306 -17.32 4.94 -36.17
C THR A 306 -18.38 5.69 -35.40
N CYS A 307 -19.54 5.93 -36.02
CA CYS A 307 -20.70 6.57 -35.36
C CYS A 307 -21.19 5.74 -34.17
N THR A 308 -21.28 4.41 -34.30
CA THR A 308 -21.64 3.51 -33.22
C THR A 308 -20.68 3.61 -32.06
N VAL A 309 -19.36 3.64 -32.31
CA VAL A 309 -18.33 3.81 -31.29
C VAL A 309 -18.47 5.16 -30.60
N ILE A 310 -18.61 6.27 -31.36
CA ILE A 310 -18.78 7.62 -30.78
C ILE A 310 -19.98 7.66 -29.82
N ASN A 311 -21.13 7.09 -30.23
CA ASN A 311 -22.31 7.04 -29.36
C ASN A 311 -22.08 6.22 -28.08
N ALA A 312 -21.40 5.07 -28.19
CA ALA A 312 -21.05 4.26 -27.03
C ALA A 312 -20.15 5.02 -26.07
N LEU A 313 -19.07 5.67 -26.57
CA LEU A 313 -18.15 6.48 -25.76
C LEU A 313 -18.86 7.63 -25.06
N TYR A 314 -19.73 8.34 -25.76
CA TYR A 314 -20.50 9.46 -25.21
C TYR A 314 -21.44 9.01 -24.07
N ASN A 315 -22.16 7.91 -24.28
CA ASN A 315 -23.06 7.36 -23.27
C ASN A 315 -22.27 6.90 -22.03
N SER A 316 -21.16 6.19 -22.22
CA SER A 316 -20.30 5.74 -21.13
C SER A 316 -19.73 6.92 -20.35
N ARG A 317 -19.20 7.95 -21.06
CA ARG A 317 -18.68 9.17 -20.43
C ARG A 317 -19.74 9.85 -19.56
N ASN A 318 -20.96 10.00 -20.08
CA ASN A 318 -22.05 10.64 -19.37
C ASN A 318 -22.49 9.84 -18.14
N GLN A 319 -22.57 8.51 -18.24
CA GLN A 319 -22.89 7.66 -17.09
C GLN A 319 -21.85 7.86 -15.98
N LEU A 320 -20.56 7.77 -16.31
CA LEU A 320 -19.47 7.97 -15.34
C LEU A 320 -19.50 9.36 -14.71
N ALA A 321 -19.74 10.42 -15.51
CA ALA A 321 -19.84 11.79 -15.02
C ALA A 321 -21.02 12.00 -14.06
N HIS A 322 -22.06 11.17 -14.15
CA HIS A 322 -23.21 11.17 -13.24
C HIS A 322 -23.12 10.13 -12.14
N HIS A 323 -21.92 9.66 -11.79
CA HIS A 323 -21.67 8.66 -10.75
C HIS A 323 -22.40 7.33 -10.97
N ARG A 324 -22.65 6.95 -12.22
CA ARG A 324 -23.26 5.66 -12.58
C ARG A 324 -22.17 4.69 -13.00
N ILE A 325 -22.29 3.47 -12.51
CA ILE A 325 -21.40 2.36 -12.88
C ILE A 325 -21.78 1.88 -14.28
N LEU A 326 -20.77 1.62 -15.10
CA LEU A 326 -20.93 0.98 -16.41
C LEU A 326 -21.15 -0.53 -16.19
N PRO A 327 -22.01 -1.15 -17.01
CA PRO A 327 -22.23 -2.58 -16.98
C PRO A 327 -20.97 -3.36 -17.42
#